data_dec9fe2b7ecd734c21a99c33c38060b0
#
_entry.id   dec9fe2b7ecd734c21a99c33c38060b0
#
_cell.length_a   1.000
_cell.length_b   1.000
_cell.length_c   1.000
_cell.angle_alpha   90.00
_cell.angle_beta   90.00
_cell.angle_gamma   90.00
#
_symmetry.space_group_name_H-M   'P 1'
#
loop_
_entity.id
_entity.type
_entity.pdbx_description
1 polymer ?
#
loop_
_entity_poly.entity_id
_entity_poly.type
_entity_poly.pdbx_seq_one_letter_code
_entity_poly.pdbx_strand_id
1 'polypeptide(L)'
;MGKQSPIILAVTNKELRDQLSEENRKIMGAPERMDPFYGAPVILVVLANKAIPTHVYDGSLVMGNLMNAAESLGVANIWIHRAKEEFESDFGKNIFADLGIEGEYEGIGHCALGYAVEPAKKAAPRKEDYVYYIR
;
A
#
# COMPACT_ATOMS: atom_id res chain seq x y z
N MET A 1 -15.55 -1.53 18.36
CA MET A 1 -14.96 -2.71 19.00
C MET A 1 -13.43 -2.77 18.96
N GLY A 2 -12.72 -1.93 18.24
CA GLY A 2 -11.27 -1.67 18.36
C GLY A 2 -10.35 -2.90 18.20
N LYS A 3 -10.70 -3.84 17.32
CA LYS A 3 -9.89 -5.07 17.12
C LYS A 3 -8.57 -4.83 16.38
N GLN A 4 -8.37 -3.63 15.82
CA GLN A 4 -7.11 -3.19 15.21
C GLN A 4 -6.51 -4.22 14.23
N SER A 5 -7.33 -4.64 13.24
CA SER A 5 -6.90 -5.65 12.26
C SER A 5 -5.70 -5.24 11.40
N PRO A 6 -5.52 -3.95 11.02
CA PRO A 6 -4.39 -3.56 10.20
C PRO A 6 -3.08 -3.44 10.98
N ILE A 7 -1.98 -3.78 10.27
CA ILE A 7 -0.62 -3.45 10.63
C ILE A 7 0.06 -2.75 9.46
N ILE A 8 1.15 -2.04 9.73
CA ILE A 8 1.93 -1.33 8.72
C ILE A 8 3.38 -1.78 8.82
N LEU A 9 3.95 -2.24 7.69
CA LEU A 9 5.38 -2.45 7.57
C LEU A 9 5.99 -1.21 6.92
N ALA A 10 6.82 -0.49 7.67
CA ALA A 10 7.52 0.69 7.17
C ALA A 10 8.88 0.26 6.58
N VAL A 11 8.96 0.20 5.26
CA VAL A 11 10.16 -0.21 4.54
C VAL A 11 10.95 1.03 4.13
N THR A 12 12.04 1.28 4.84
CA THR A 12 13.03 2.34 4.58
C THR A 12 14.39 1.77 4.15
N ASN A 13 14.58 0.47 4.33
CA ASN A 13 15.76 -0.24 3.86
C ASN A 13 15.71 -0.38 2.33
N LYS A 14 16.73 0.14 1.66
CA LYS A 14 16.78 0.18 0.19
C LYS A 14 16.75 -1.21 -0.43
N GLU A 15 17.46 -2.18 0.14
CA GLU A 15 17.54 -3.53 -0.40
C GLU A 15 16.17 -4.22 -0.36
N LEU A 16 15.48 -4.17 0.78
CA LEU A 16 14.13 -4.73 0.91
C LEU A 16 13.12 -3.98 0.02
N ARG A 17 13.24 -2.65 -0.08
CA ARG A 17 12.43 -1.85 -0.99
C ARG A 17 12.58 -2.32 -2.45
N ASP A 18 13.80 -2.56 -2.88
CA ASP A 18 14.09 -3.01 -4.25
C ASP A 18 13.60 -4.44 -4.48
N GLN A 19 13.70 -5.33 -3.49
CA GLN A 19 13.12 -6.68 -3.54
C GLN A 19 11.59 -6.65 -3.65
N LEU A 20 10.90 -5.81 -2.87
CA LEU A 20 9.46 -5.60 -2.99
C LEU A 20 9.07 -5.09 -4.39
N SER A 21 9.84 -4.13 -4.91
CA SER A 21 9.62 -3.61 -6.27
C SER A 21 9.74 -4.71 -7.32
N GLU A 22 10.75 -5.55 -7.21
CA GLU A 22 10.99 -6.66 -8.14
C GLU A 22 9.88 -7.71 -8.07
N GLU A 23 9.42 -8.09 -6.87
CA GLU A 23 8.31 -9.03 -6.71
C GLU A 23 7.01 -8.44 -7.27
N ASN A 24 6.72 -7.18 -6.98
CA ASN A 24 5.55 -6.46 -7.52
C ASN A 24 5.59 -6.41 -9.06
N ARG A 25 6.76 -6.13 -9.63
CA ARG A 25 7.00 -6.09 -11.07
C ARG A 25 6.75 -7.45 -11.72
N LYS A 26 7.24 -8.53 -11.12
CA LYS A 26 7.03 -9.91 -11.61
C LYS A 26 5.55 -10.28 -11.62
N ILE A 27 4.84 -10.01 -10.54
CA ILE A 27 3.39 -10.26 -10.43
C ILE A 27 2.63 -9.46 -11.49
N MET A 28 3.05 -8.23 -11.74
CA MET A 28 2.47 -7.36 -12.76
C MET A 28 2.75 -7.85 -14.20
N GLY A 29 3.78 -8.66 -14.39
CA GLY A 29 4.26 -9.05 -15.74
C GLY A 29 4.91 -7.89 -16.50
N ALA A 30 5.46 -6.91 -15.78
CA ALA A 30 6.06 -5.73 -16.36
C ALA A 30 7.53 -5.94 -16.78
N PRO A 31 8.05 -5.12 -17.74
CA PRO A 31 9.44 -5.21 -18.18
C PRO A 31 10.45 -5.02 -17.03
N GLU A 32 11.62 -5.66 -17.12
CA GLU A 32 12.68 -5.66 -16.09
C GLU A 32 13.14 -4.26 -15.62
N ARG A 33 13.00 -3.24 -16.47
CA ARG A 33 13.43 -1.87 -16.12
C ARG A 33 12.36 -1.03 -15.44
N MET A 34 11.15 -1.57 -15.26
CA MET A 34 10.05 -0.86 -14.64
C MET A 34 10.14 -0.96 -13.12
N ASP A 35 10.10 0.16 -12.43
CA ASP A 35 9.89 0.23 -11.00
C ASP A 35 8.42 0.58 -10.69
N PRO A 36 7.62 -0.38 -10.20
CA PRO A 36 6.22 -0.14 -9.84
C PRO A 36 6.02 0.92 -8.75
N PHE A 37 7.06 1.23 -7.98
CA PHE A 37 7.04 2.23 -6.91
C PHE A 37 7.55 3.61 -7.35
N TYR A 38 7.79 3.83 -8.65
CA TYR A 38 8.15 5.13 -9.23
C TYR A 38 9.38 5.79 -8.59
N GLY A 39 10.34 5.01 -8.14
CA GLY A 39 11.54 5.51 -7.46
C GLY A 39 11.31 5.99 -6.03
N ALA A 40 10.12 5.82 -5.47
CA ALA A 40 9.83 6.20 -4.10
C ALA A 40 10.77 5.49 -3.11
N PRO A 41 11.44 6.22 -2.20
CA PRO A 41 12.42 5.65 -1.29
C PRO A 41 11.80 4.92 -0.09
N VAL A 42 10.56 5.21 0.24
CA VAL A 42 9.86 4.65 1.40
C VAL A 42 8.56 3.99 0.95
N ILE A 43 8.34 2.77 1.43
CA ILE A 43 7.12 2.02 1.16
C ILE A 43 6.47 1.64 2.49
N LEU A 44 5.24 2.09 2.69
CA LEU A 44 4.41 1.62 3.81
C LEU A 44 3.50 0.52 3.29
N VAL A 45 3.73 -0.72 3.69
CA VAL A 45 2.88 -1.85 3.32
C VAL A 45 1.77 -1.97 4.35
N VAL A 46 0.53 -1.85 3.91
CA VAL A 46 -0.64 -2.07 4.76
C VAL A 46 -1.10 -3.51 4.61
N LEU A 47 -1.16 -4.20 5.74
CA LEU A 47 -1.61 -5.58 5.86
C LEU A 47 -2.75 -5.62 6.87
N ALA A 48 -3.67 -6.57 6.74
CA ALA A 48 -4.78 -6.69 7.68
C ALA A 48 -5.08 -8.15 8.03
N ASN A 49 -5.36 -8.41 9.32
CA ASN A 49 -5.56 -9.74 9.87
C ASN A 49 -6.85 -10.38 9.35
N LYS A 50 -6.72 -11.49 8.63
CA LYS A 50 -7.83 -12.24 8.01
C LYS A 50 -8.86 -12.80 9.02
N ALA A 51 -8.50 -12.96 10.29
CA ALA A 51 -9.43 -13.38 11.33
C ALA A 51 -10.55 -12.35 11.59
N ILE A 52 -10.38 -11.12 11.12
CA ILE A 52 -11.38 -10.04 11.25
C ILE A 52 -12.15 -9.90 9.93
N PRO A 53 -13.48 -10.13 9.92
CA PRO A 53 -14.27 -10.12 8.68
C PRO A 53 -14.21 -8.79 7.89
N THR A 54 -13.94 -7.68 8.57
CA THR A 54 -13.84 -6.34 7.97
C THR A 54 -12.42 -5.95 7.57
N HIS A 55 -11.45 -6.86 7.65
CA HIS A 55 -10.03 -6.55 7.51
C HIS A 55 -9.66 -5.78 6.25
N VAL A 56 -10.26 -6.10 5.11
CA VAL A 56 -10.00 -5.38 3.84
C VAL A 56 -10.47 -3.92 3.93
N TYR A 57 -11.65 -3.69 4.51
CA TYR A 57 -12.18 -2.33 4.69
C TYR A 57 -11.34 -1.55 5.71
N ASP A 58 -10.99 -2.19 6.82
CA ASP A 58 -10.16 -1.59 7.86
C ASP A 58 -8.80 -1.16 7.30
N GLY A 59 -8.14 -2.04 6.54
CA GLY A 59 -6.87 -1.75 5.88
C GLY A 59 -7.00 -0.67 4.80
N SER A 60 -8.09 -0.66 4.04
CA SER A 60 -8.34 0.38 3.03
C SER A 60 -8.53 1.76 3.67
N LEU A 61 -9.20 1.85 4.82
CA LEU A 61 -9.32 3.10 5.57
C LEU A 61 -7.98 3.57 6.11
N VAL A 62 -7.15 2.65 6.61
CA VAL A 62 -5.77 2.99 7.03
C VAL A 62 -4.97 3.53 5.85
N MET A 63 -5.03 2.89 4.68
CA MET A 63 -4.35 3.36 3.48
C MET A 63 -4.81 4.78 3.10
N GLY A 64 -6.11 5.05 3.07
CA GLY A 64 -6.65 6.38 2.80
C GLY A 64 -6.15 7.44 3.80
N ASN A 65 -6.09 7.09 5.08
CA ASN A 65 -5.56 7.97 6.12
C ASN A 65 -4.06 8.24 5.95
N LEU A 66 -3.26 7.23 5.59
CA LEU A 66 -1.83 7.41 5.29
C LEU A 66 -1.61 8.38 4.13
N MET A 67 -2.39 8.22 3.06
CA MET A 67 -2.30 9.10 1.87
C MET A 67 -2.67 10.55 2.22
N ASN A 68 -3.74 10.76 2.99
CA ASN A 68 -4.15 12.09 3.44
C ASN A 68 -3.11 12.72 4.38
N ALA A 69 -2.54 11.93 5.29
CA ALA A 69 -1.49 12.41 6.18
C ALA A 69 -0.22 12.79 5.41
N ALA A 70 0.21 11.99 4.45
CA ALA A 70 1.35 12.29 3.59
C ALA A 70 1.13 13.60 2.83
N GLU A 71 -0.03 13.78 2.20
CA GLU A 71 -0.38 15.01 1.49
C GLU A 71 -0.34 16.23 2.40
N SER A 72 -0.87 16.13 3.63
CA SER A 72 -0.84 17.22 4.61
C SER A 72 0.56 17.66 5.02
N LEU A 73 1.55 16.78 4.86
CA LEU A 73 2.97 17.02 5.14
C LEU A 73 3.77 17.41 3.89
N GLY A 74 3.12 17.57 2.75
CA GLY A 74 3.80 17.85 1.48
C GLY A 74 4.60 16.67 0.92
N VAL A 75 4.27 15.44 1.33
CA VAL A 75 4.90 14.21 0.85
C VAL A 75 4.02 13.61 -0.25
N ALA A 76 4.59 13.46 -1.44
CA ALA A 76 3.92 12.80 -2.54
C ALA A 76 3.70 11.32 -2.23
N ASN A 77 2.54 10.80 -2.61
CA ASN A 77 2.16 9.44 -2.30
C ASN A 77 1.30 8.81 -3.40
N ILE A 78 1.33 7.49 -3.47
CA ILE A 78 0.48 6.74 -4.38
C ILE A 78 0.19 5.35 -3.80
N TRP A 79 -1.04 4.86 -3.98
CA TRP A 79 -1.42 3.49 -3.67
C TRP A 79 -0.98 2.55 -4.80
N ILE A 80 -0.10 1.62 -4.50
CA ILE A 80 0.33 0.54 -5.40
C ILE A 80 -0.32 -0.77 -4.97
N HIS A 81 -0.91 -1.47 -5.92
CA HIS A 81 -1.58 -2.75 -5.71
C HIS A 81 -0.61 -3.94 -5.62
N ARG A 82 -1.14 -5.14 -5.53
CA ARG A 82 -0.46 -6.45 -5.54
C ARG A 82 0.20 -6.85 -4.22
N ALA A 83 0.01 -6.09 -3.14
CA ALA A 83 0.47 -6.50 -1.82
C ALA A 83 -0.15 -7.84 -1.38
N LYS A 84 -1.36 -8.15 -1.82
CA LYS A 84 -2.01 -9.43 -1.53
C LYS A 84 -1.17 -10.59 -2.07
N GLU A 85 -0.88 -10.57 -3.35
CA GLU A 85 -0.15 -11.62 -4.04
C GLU A 85 1.29 -11.73 -3.51
N GLU A 86 1.94 -10.60 -3.23
CA GLU A 86 3.29 -10.58 -2.66
C GLU A 86 3.34 -11.25 -1.29
N PHE A 87 2.39 -10.93 -0.41
CA PHE A 87 2.39 -11.45 0.97
C PHE A 87 1.72 -12.83 1.10
N GLU A 88 1.08 -13.35 0.07
CA GLU A 88 0.68 -14.74 -0.06
C GLU A 88 1.81 -15.63 -0.60
N SER A 89 2.84 -15.06 -1.21
CA SER A 89 4.02 -15.76 -1.71
C SER A 89 5.01 -16.13 -0.60
N ASP A 90 5.99 -16.98 -0.92
CA ASP A 90 7.07 -17.34 0.01
C ASP A 90 7.91 -16.12 0.40
N PHE A 91 8.08 -15.15 -0.49
CA PHE A 91 8.76 -13.88 -0.20
C PHE A 91 8.09 -13.14 0.97
N GLY A 92 6.78 -12.93 0.91
CA GLY A 92 6.04 -12.26 1.98
C GLY A 92 6.02 -13.07 3.28
N LYS A 93 5.88 -14.40 3.20
CA LYS A 93 5.93 -15.29 4.38
C LYS A 93 7.27 -15.24 5.09
N ASN A 94 8.37 -15.13 4.36
CA ASN A 94 9.71 -14.97 4.94
C ASN A 94 9.83 -13.65 5.70
N ILE A 95 9.28 -12.55 5.17
CA ILE A 95 9.24 -11.25 5.88
C ILE A 95 8.48 -11.38 7.20
N PHE A 96 7.33 -12.06 7.23
CA PHE A 96 6.60 -12.30 8.48
C PHE A 96 7.40 -13.11 9.48
N ALA A 97 8.07 -14.18 9.02
CA ALA A 97 8.91 -15.01 9.87
C ALA A 97 10.08 -14.22 10.48
N ASP A 98 10.77 -13.43 9.67
CA ASP A 98 11.91 -12.60 10.11
C ASP A 98 11.50 -11.52 11.12
N LEU A 99 10.29 -10.99 11.00
CA LEU A 99 9.75 -10.00 11.92
C LEU A 99 9.01 -10.60 13.12
N GLY A 100 8.86 -11.93 13.18
CA GLY A 100 8.10 -12.61 14.24
C GLY A 100 6.62 -12.25 14.25
N ILE A 101 6.05 -11.92 13.08
CA ILE A 101 4.62 -11.60 12.94
C ILE A 101 3.84 -12.90 12.86
N GLU A 102 2.99 -13.15 13.86
CA GLU A 102 2.13 -14.32 13.93
C GLU A 102 0.72 -14.00 13.41
N GLY A 103 0.07 -15.00 12.84
CA GLY A 103 -1.28 -14.91 12.29
C GLY A 103 -1.29 -14.80 10.76
N GLU A 104 -2.50 -14.78 10.21
CA GLU A 104 -2.70 -14.67 8.77
C GLU A 104 -3.10 -13.25 8.40
N TYR A 105 -2.29 -12.62 7.56
CA TYR A 105 -2.53 -11.27 7.07
C TYR A 105 -2.73 -11.26 5.56
N GLU A 106 -3.65 -10.42 5.11
CA GLU A 106 -3.84 -10.10 3.69
C GLU A 106 -3.17 -8.76 3.39
N GLY A 107 -2.41 -8.70 2.30
CA GLY A 107 -1.87 -7.45 1.78
C GLY A 107 -2.98 -6.56 1.22
N ILE A 108 -3.09 -5.34 1.72
CA ILE A 108 -4.09 -4.37 1.25
C ILE A 108 -3.50 -3.50 0.13
N GLY A 109 -2.26 -3.08 0.30
CA GLY A 109 -1.55 -2.28 -0.68
C GLY A 109 -0.29 -1.67 -0.12
N HIS A 110 0.44 -1.00 -1.00
CA HIS A 110 1.63 -0.24 -0.65
C HIS A 110 1.32 1.26 -0.79
N CYS A 111 1.67 2.04 0.20
CA CYS A 111 1.74 3.50 0.09
C CYS A 111 3.19 3.86 -0.23
N ALA A 112 3.47 4.16 -1.49
CA ALA A 112 4.79 4.62 -1.91
C ALA A 112 4.91 6.11 -1.60
N LEU A 113 5.98 6.51 -0.89
CA LEU A 113 6.20 7.86 -0.38
C LEU A 113 7.49 8.45 -0.90
N GLY A 114 7.45 9.72 -1.29
CA GLY A 114 8.62 10.46 -1.73
C GLY A 114 8.31 11.94 -1.94
N TYR A 115 9.30 12.67 -2.44
CA TYR A 115 9.08 14.05 -2.88
C TYR A 115 8.87 14.10 -4.38
N ALA A 116 7.79 14.76 -4.81
CA ALA A 116 7.47 14.90 -6.23
C ALA A 116 8.54 15.74 -6.94
N VAL A 117 8.99 15.26 -8.11
CA VAL A 117 9.90 16.02 -8.99
C VAL A 117 9.14 17.01 -9.87
N GLU A 118 7.84 16.80 -10.05
CA GLU A 118 6.96 17.68 -10.83
C GLU A 118 5.69 18.00 -10.02
N PRO A 119 5.06 19.15 -10.25
CA PRO A 119 3.78 19.46 -9.62
C PRO A 119 2.70 18.44 -9.96
N ALA A 120 1.82 18.16 -9.00
CA ALA A 120 0.69 17.29 -9.23
C ALA A 120 -0.19 17.79 -10.39
N LYS A 121 -0.64 16.89 -11.24
CA LYS A 121 -1.60 17.21 -12.30
C LYS A 121 -2.93 17.64 -11.68
N LYS A 122 -3.65 18.55 -12.36
CA LYS A 122 -4.99 18.94 -11.94
C LYS A 122 -5.88 17.70 -11.85
N ALA A 123 -6.59 17.57 -10.73
CA ALA A 123 -7.53 16.48 -10.54
C ALA A 123 -8.65 16.53 -11.59
N ALA A 124 -9.07 15.36 -12.07
CA ALA A 124 -10.24 15.25 -12.94
C ALA A 124 -11.51 15.74 -12.20
N PRO A 125 -12.45 16.35 -12.90
CA PRO A 125 -13.71 16.73 -12.30
C PRO A 125 -14.47 15.50 -11.78
N ARG A 126 -15.21 15.68 -10.70
CA ARG A 126 -16.12 14.63 -10.23
C ARG A 126 -17.25 14.46 -11.26
N LYS A 127 -17.77 13.24 -11.39
CA LYS A 127 -18.98 13.01 -12.20
C LYS A 127 -20.17 13.76 -11.59
N GLU A 128 -21.11 14.20 -12.43
CA GLU A 128 -22.28 14.97 -11.98
C GLU A 128 -23.14 14.18 -11.00
N ASP A 129 -23.40 12.91 -11.28
CA ASP A 129 -24.18 12.01 -10.43
C ASP A 129 -23.33 11.31 -9.36
N TYR A 130 -22.59 12.09 -8.57
CA TYR A 130 -21.74 11.55 -7.50
C TYR A 130 -22.47 11.44 -6.16
N VAL A 131 -23.46 12.32 -5.92
CA VAL A 131 -24.26 12.33 -4.68
C VAL A 131 -25.73 12.35 -5.05
N TYR A 132 -26.49 11.47 -4.46
CA TYR A 132 -27.95 11.40 -4.60
C TYR A 132 -28.62 11.78 -3.28
N TYR A 133 -29.69 12.57 -3.33
CA TYR A 133 -30.43 13.00 -2.16
C TYR A 133 -31.75 12.27 -2.08
N ILE A 134 -32.05 11.65 -0.94
CA ILE A 134 -33.37 11.11 -0.59
C ILE A 134 -33.95 12.08 0.44
N ARG A 135 -35.08 12.71 0.09
CA ARG A 135 -35.74 13.73 0.93
C ARG A 135 -37.16 13.29 1.29
#